data_8c1b8190e030a98661bd6f2a0d87031a
#
_entry.id   8c1b8190e030a98661bd6f2a0d87031a
#
_cell.length_a   1.000
_cell.length_b   1.000
_cell.length_c   1.000
_cell.angle_alpha   90.00
_cell.angle_beta   90.00
_cell.angle_gamma   90.00
#
_symmetry.space_group_name_H-M   'P 1'
#
loop_
_entity.id
_entity.type
_entity.pdbx_description
1 polymer ?
#
loop_
_entity_poly.entity_id
_entity_poly.type
_entity_poly.pdbx_seq_one_letter_code
_entity_poly.pdbx_strand_id
1 'polypeptide(L)'
;MTVTIERPKIRACIFDMDGLLINSEEIYTDVTNGVLKDHGKPILPWSVKADLQGRPGTESAARFLEWSQLPYTPEELYAIFTERLKPRWKNTAPMPGAVELLQNLKQKGVPIALATSSYKANYLLKSAHLDHLFGLFNEANKVMGDDSRIPKGRGKPEPDIWLVALATINANLPDHMEPIKPEECLIFEDGIPGVIGAKKAGCQVVWVPDPNILNVFADTKHEIVGEWGEILPSLDALDFAKYGL
;
A
#
# COMPACT_ATOMS: atom_id res chain seq x y z
N MET A 1 -10.49 -27.48 23.52
CA MET A 1 -11.49 -26.97 22.55
C MET A 1 -10.88 -25.75 21.89
N THR A 2 -10.45 -25.88 20.67
CA THR A 2 -9.97 -24.74 19.88
C THR A 2 -11.20 -23.93 19.48
N VAL A 3 -11.39 -22.76 20.08
CA VAL A 3 -12.41 -21.80 19.65
C VAL A 3 -11.95 -21.31 18.28
N THR A 4 -12.55 -21.82 17.21
CA THR A 4 -12.37 -21.25 15.88
C THR A 4 -13.07 -19.89 15.92
N ILE A 5 -12.30 -18.81 16.00
CA ILE A 5 -12.86 -17.46 15.85
C ILE A 5 -13.26 -17.34 14.39
N GLU A 6 -14.58 -17.35 14.14
CA GLU A 6 -15.12 -17.15 12.80
C GLU A 6 -14.79 -15.70 12.37
N ARG A 7 -14.11 -15.57 11.23
CA ARG A 7 -13.76 -14.24 10.71
C ARG A 7 -15.01 -13.49 10.28
N PRO A 8 -15.15 -12.21 10.65
CA PRO A 8 -16.25 -11.40 10.15
C PRO A 8 -16.25 -11.37 8.61
N LYS A 9 -17.45 -11.40 8.04
CA LYS A 9 -17.64 -11.23 6.59
C LYS A 9 -17.15 -9.85 6.16
N ILE A 10 -16.43 -9.79 5.04
CA ILE A 10 -15.94 -8.52 4.49
C ILE A 10 -17.09 -7.72 3.87
N ARG A 11 -17.12 -6.42 4.18
CA ARG A 11 -18.08 -5.46 3.69
C ARG A 11 -17.45 -4.30 2.94
N ALA A 12 -16.13 -4.08 3.06
CA ALA A 12 -15.37 -3.10 2.31
C ALA A 12 -13.96 -3.59 2.03
N CYS A 13 -13.35 -3.07 0.94
CA CYS A 13 -11.96 -3.33 0.58
C CYS A 13 -11.20 -2.01 0.47
N ILE A 14 -9.98 -1.95 1.04
CA ILE A 14 -9.12 -0.76 0.98
C ILE A 14 -7.76 -1.18 0.41
N PHE A 15 -7.25 -0.40 -0.52
CA PHE A 15 -6.09 -0.75 -1.31
C PHE A 15 -4.96 0.24 -1.11
N ASP A 16 -3.73 -0.27 -0.91
CA ASP A 16 -2.55 0.52 -1.21
C ASP A 16 -2.41 0.74 -2.72
N MET A 17 -1.46 1.55 -3.14
CA MET A 17 -1.23 1.90 -4.53
C MET A 17 0.10 1.35 -5.06
N ASP A 18 1.19 1.76 -4.41
CA ASP A 18 2.55 1.61 -4.92
C ASP A 18 3.07 0.18 -4.69
N GLY A 19 3.33 -0.56 -5.77
CA GLY A 19 3.72 -1.98 -5.69
C GLY A 19 2.56 -2.96 -5.59
N LEU A 20 1.36 -2.47 -5.26
CA LEU A 20 0.15 -3.28 -5.18
C LEU A 20 -0.76 -3.14 -6.41
N LEU A 21 -1.23 -1.92 -6.69
CA LEU A 21 -2.10 -1.63 -7.84
C LEU A 21 -1.31 -1.26 -9.08
N ILE A 22 -0.12 -0.66 -8.92
CA ILE A 22 0.78 -0.26 -10.00
C ILE A 22 2.23 -0.68 -9.70
N ASN A 23 3.00 -0.97 -10.76
CA ASN A 23 4.39 -1.43 -10.70
C ASN A 23 5.42 -0.33 -10.37
N SER A 24 5.05 0.65 -9.56
CA SER A 24 5.93 1.79 -9.22
C SER A 24 7.18 1.40 -8.42
N GLU A 25 7.16 0.25 -7.72
CA GLU A 25 8.29 -0.21 -6.91
C GLU A 25 9.53 -0.61 -7.74
N GLU A 26 9.34 -1.09 -8.97
CA GLU A 26 10.44 -1.31 -9.91
C GLU A 26 11.12 0.01 -10.28
N ILE A 27 10.32 1.06 -10.53
CA ILE A 27 10.81 2.39 -10.88
C ILE A 27 11.58 3.00 -9.70
N TYR A 28 11.07 2.85 -8.47
CA TYR A 28 11.77 3.27 -7.26
C TYR A 28 13.11 2.54 -7.11
N THR A 29 13.13 1.22 -7.30
CA THR A 29 14.35 0.42 -7.19
C THR A 29 15.41 0.84 -8.21
N ASP A 30 15.02 1.05 -9.46
CA ASP A 30 15.92 1.49 -10.53
C ASP A 30 16.55 2.86 -10.23
N VAL A 31 15.72 3.82 -9.78
CA VAL A 31 16.21 5.16 -9.44
C VAL A 31 17.14 5.12 -8.22
N THR A 32 16.77 4.34 -7.21
CA THR A 32 17.59 4.15 -6.00
C THR A 32 18.94 3.54 -6.34
N ASN A 33 18.95 2.48 -7.14
CA ASN A 33 20.20 1.85 -7.61
C ASN A 33 21.03 2.79 -8.49
N GLY A 34 20.40 3.66 -9.27
CA GLY A 34 21.07 4.71 -10.01
C GLY A 34 21.80 5.70 -9.09
N VAL A 35 21.14 6.15 -8.02
CA VAL A 35 21.76 7.05 -7.02
C VAL A 35 22.93 6.35 -6.31
N LEU A 36 22.74 5.09 -5.90
CA LEU A 36 23.82 4.30 -5.28
C LEU A 36 25.04 4.15 -6.21
N LYS A 37 24.80 3.82 -7.47
CA LYS A 37 25.84 3.68 -8.49
C LYS A 37 26.64 4.96 -8.69
N ASP A 38 26.00 6.12 -8.73
CA ASP A 38 26.67 7.42 -8.86
C ASP A 38 27.66 7.71 -7.72
N HIS A 39 27.49 7.04 -6.58
CA HIS A 39 28.35 7.15 -5.39
C HIS A 39 29.24 5.91 -5.16
N GLY A 40 29.36 5.02 -6.14
CA GLY A 40 30.15 3.80 -6.02
C GLY A 40 29.67 2.82 -4.95
N LYS A 41 28.39 2.89 -4.58
CA LYS A 41 27.77 2.00 -3.59
C LYS A 41 27.18 0.75 -4.25
N PRO A 42 27.07 -0.38 -3.52
CA PRO A 42 26.39 -1.57 -4.02
C PRO A 42 24.89 -1.30 -4.25
N ILE A 43 24.24 -2.20 -5.00
CA ILE A 43 22.79 -2.15 -5.21
C ILE A 43 22.02 -2.30 -3.89
N LEU A 44 20.82 -1.78 -3.86
CA LEU A 44 19.91 -1.82 -2.70
C LEU A 44 19.59 -3.28 -2.32
N PRO A 45 19.94 -3.75 -1.12
CA PRO A 45 19.56 -5.09 -0.66
C PRO A 45 18.04 -5.17 -0.40
N TRP A 46 17.46 -6.32 -0.66
CA TRP A 46 16.03 -6.54 -0.44
C TRP A 46 15.59 -6.36 1.03
N SER A 47 16.46 -6.69 1.99
CA SER A 47 16.19 -6.44 3.40
C SER A 47 16.04 -4.96 3.73
N VAL A 48 16.84 -4.10 3.09
CA VAL A 48 16.73 -2.66 3.24
C VAL A 48 15.50 -2.15 2.48
N LYS A 49 15.30 -2.61 1.23
CA LYS A 49 14.11 -2.23 0.45
C LYS A 49 12.81 -2.51 1.22
N ALA A 50 12.70 -3.66 1.87
CA ALA A 50 11.53 -4.05 2.64
C ALA A 50 11.22 -3.11 3.83
N ASP A 51 12.25 -2.49 4.42
CA ASP A 51 12.07 -1.48 5.48
C ASP A 51 11.66 -0.10 4.92
N LEU A 52 12.00 0.19 3.66
CA LEU A 52 11.68 1.46 3.01
C LEU A 52 10.29 1.48 2.37
N GLN A 53 9.87 0.36 1.79
CA GLN A 53 8.66 0.22 1.00
C GLN A 53 7.39 0.50 1.82
N GLY A 54 6.45 1.25 1.23
CA GLY A 54 5.18 1.58 1.89
C GLY A 54 5.25 2.72 2.92
N ARG A 55 6.44 3.28 3.21
CA ARG A 55 6.61 4.43 4.13
C ARG A 55 6.41 5.77 3.43
N PRO A 56 6.10 6.84 4.20
CA PRO A 56 6.18 8.21 3.69
C PRO A 56 7.58 8.54 3.16
N GLY A 57 7.67 9.28 2.04
CA GLY A 57 8.93 9.49 1.32
C GLY A 57 10.06 10.12 2.14
N THR A 58 9.75 11.05 3.05
CA THR A 58 10.77 11.69 3.92
C THR A 58 11.30 10.73 4.98
N GLU A 59 10.45 9.85 5.53
CA GLU A 59 10.88 8.81 6.47
C GLU A 59 11.73 7.75 5.77
N SER A 60 11.29 7.33 4.57
CA SER A 60 12.05 6.40 3.72
C SER A 60 13.44 6.97 3.38
N ALA A 61 13.52 8.26 3.02
CA ALA A 61 14.80 8.93 2.75
C ALA A 61 15.74 8.93 3.96
N ALA A 62 15.22 9.23 5.16
CA ALA A 62 16.02 9.22 6.38
C ALA A 62 16.61 7.82 6.68
N ARG A 63 15.79 6.75 6.59
CA ARG A 63 16.25 5.37 6.78
C ARG A 63 17.25 4.92 5.72
N PHE A 64 16.99 5.29 4.47
CA PHE A 64 17.92 5.01 3.38
C PHE A 64 19.29 5.65 3.62
N LEU A 65 19.34 6.91 4.10
CA LEU A 65 20.59 7.60 4.43
C LEU A 65 21.31 6.96 5.61
N GLU A 66 20.58 6.52 6.63
CA GLU A 66 21.14 5.79 7.77
C GLU A 66 21.89 4.52 7.30
N TRP A 67 21.32 3.78 6.36
CA TRP A 67 21.95 2.61 5.78
C TRP A 67 23.06 2.96 4.78
N SER A 68 22.78 3.84 3.81
CA SER A 68 23.70 4.10 2.67
C SER A 68 24.87 4.99 3.02
N GLN A 69 24.77 5.78 4.08
CA GLN A 69 25.77 6.79 4.49
C GLN A 69 26.13 7.75 3.34
N LEU A 70 25.14 8.12 2.51
CA LEU A 70 25.33 9.13 1.49
C LEU A 70 25.39 10.53 2.11
N PRO A 71 26.13 11.47 1.50
CA PRO A 71 26.39 12.80 2.06
C PRO A 71 25.23 13.78 1.76
N TYR A 72 24.01 13.40 2.09
CA TYR A 72 22.80 14.21 1.88
C TYR A 72 22.00 14.35 3.17
N THR A 73 21.22 15.40 3.25
CA THR A 73 20.08 15.46 4.19
C THR A 73 18.88 14.67 3.62
N PRO A 74 17.92 14.26 4.45
CA PRO A 74 16.69 13.59 3.97
C PRO A 74 15.95 14.45 2.92
N GLU A 75 15.92 15.76 3.08
CA GLU A 75 15.26 16.70 2.17
C GLU A 75 15.97 16.80 0.82
N GLU A 76 17.30 16.85 0.82
CA GLU A 76 18.12 16.86 -0.42
C GLU A 76 17.95 15.57 -1.19
N LEU A 77 18.01 14.41 -0.48
CA LEU A 77 17.82 13.12 -1.11
C LEU A 77 16.40 12.97 -1.69
N TYR A 78 15.39 13.41 -0.94
CA TYR A 78 14.00 13.40 -1.42
C TYR A 78 13.83 14.24 -2.68
N ALA A 79 14.46 15.40 -2.76
CA ALA A 79 14.45 16.24 -3.96
C ALA A 79 15.13 15.54 -5.16
N ILE A 80 16.31 14.93 -4.95
CA ILE A 80 17.02 14.16 -5.98
C ILE A 80 16.15 13.02 -6.50
N PHE A 81 15.53 12.24 -5.61
CA PHE A 81 14.61 11.18 -6.02
C PHE A 81 13.40 11.72 -6.78
N THR A 82 12.79 12.81 -6.31
CA THR A 82 11.63 13.41 -6.97
C THR A 82 11.94 13.80 -8.42
N GLU A 83 13.08 14.46 -8.65
CA GLU A 83 13.50 14.87 -10.00
C GLU A 83 13.79 13.66 -10.92
N ARG A 84 14.41 12.59 -10.41
CA ARG A 84 14.71 11.39 -11.19
C ARG A 84 13.49 10.52 -11.45
N LEU A 85 12.54 10.49 -10.52
CA LEU A 85 11.33 9.69 -10.60
C LEU A 85 10.27 10.33 -11.50
N LYS A 86 10.13 11.67 -11.45
CA LYS A 86 9.09 12.42 -12.17
C LYS A 86 8.92 12.05 -13.64
N PRO A 87 9.97 12.00 -14.48
CA PRO A 87 9.83 11.63 -15.89
C PRO A 87 9.49 10.14 -16.11
N ARG A 88 9.64 9.31 -15.09
CA ARG A 88 9.44 7.86 -15.15
C ARG A 88 8.01 7.44 -14.78
N TRP A 89 7.26 8.28 -14.10
CA TRP A 89 5.89 7.96 -13.66
C TRP A 89 4.92 7.67 -14.81
N LYS A 90 5.17 8.20 -16.00
CA LYS A 90 4.42 7.86 -17.21
C LYS A 90 4.53 6.38 -17.63
N ASN A 91 5.47 5.64 -17.07
CA ASN A 91 5.72 4.23 -17.37
C ASN A 91 5.08 3.30 -16.34
N THR A 92 4.35 3.83 -15.34
CA THR A 92 3.59 2.98 -14.43
C THR A 92 2.50 2.23 -15.19
N ALA A 93 2.26 1.00 -14.78
CA ALA A 93 1.23 0.12 -15.35
C ALA A 93 0.50 -0.61 -14.22
N PRO A 94 -0.74 -1.06 -14.43
CA PRO A 94 -1.43 -1.88 -13.46
C PRO A 94 -0.68 -3.17 -13.16
N MET A 95 -0.70 -3.58 -11.89
CA MET A 95 -0.24 -4.90 -11.48
C MET A 95 -1.22 -5.99 -11.93
N PRO A 96 -0.77 -7.25 -12.09
CA PRO A 96 -1.63 -8.36 -12.49
C PRO A 96 -2.86 -8.50 -11.58
N GLY A 97 -4.04 -8.58 -12.18
CA GLY A 97 -5.32 -8.73 -11.47
C GLY A 97 -5.89 -7.44 -10.86
N ALA A 98 -5.16 -6.31 -10.88
CA ALA A 98 -5.61 -5.08 -10.20
C ALA A 98 -6.90 -4.51 -10.78
N VAL A 99 -6.99 -4.39 -12.09
CA VAL A 99 -8.17 -3.84 -12.78
C VAL A 99 -9.36 -4.77 -12.61
N GLU A 100 -9.17 -6.06 -12.85
CA GLU A 100 -10.20 -7.09 -12.76
C GLU A 100 -10.77 -7.21 -11.35
N LEU A 101 -9.91 -7.18 -10.33
CA LEU A 101 -10.33 -7.22 -8.92
C LEU A 101 -11.22 -6.02 -8.57
N LEU A 102 -10.79 -4.79 -8.89
CA LEU A 102 -11.56 -3.60 -8.60
C LEU A 102 -12.89 -3.57 -9.37
N GLN A 103 -12.91 -4.01 -10.63
CA GLN A 103 -14.13 -4.12 -11.43
C GLN A 103 -15.11 -5.13 -10.81
N ASN A 104 -14.63 -6.30 -10.39
CA ASN A 104 -15.44 -7.33 -9.75
C ASN A 104 -16.05 -6.83 -8.43
N LEU A 105 -15.27 -6.17 -7.58
CA LEU A 105 -15.78 -5.60 -6.33
C LEU A 105 -16.85 -4.53 -6.58
N LYS A 106 -16.61 -3.65 -7.58
CA LYS A 106 -17.56 -2.63 -7.96
C LYS A 106 -18.88 -3.22 -8.49
N GLN A 107 -18.81 -4.27 -9.34
CA GLN A 107 -19.99 -4.98 -9.85
C GLN A 107 -20.80 -5.64 -8.73
N LYS A 108 -20.13 -6.13 -7.71
CA LYS A 108 -20.76 -6.70 -6.50
C LYS A 108 -21.28 -5.66 -5.50
N GLY A 109 -21.05 -4.36 -5.77
CA GLY A 109 -21.47 -3.28 -4.88
C GLY A 109 -20.64 -3.19 -3.60
N VAL A 110 -19.45 -3.79 -3.54
CA VAL A 110 -18.55 -3.71 -2.39
C VAL A 110 -17.87 -2.34 -2.39
N PRO A 111 -18.00 -1.52 -1.32
CA PRO A 111 -17.32 -0.25 -1.21
C PRO A 111 -15.80 -0.42 -1.25
N ILE A 112 -15.12 0.41 -2.04
CA ILE A 112 -13.66 0.40 -2.17
C ILE A 112 -13.08 1.78 -1.86
N ALA A 113 -11.86 1.80 -1.27
CA ALA A 113 -11.08 3.01 -1.07
C ALA A 113 -9.61 2.80 -1.43
N LEU A 114 -8.95 3.87 -1.82
CA LEU A 114 -7.50 3.95 -2.00
C LEU A 114 -6.88 4.59 -0.76
N ALA A 115 -5.79 4.01 -0.24
CA ALA A 115 -5.05 4.53 0.92
C ALA A 115 -3.54 4.39 0.69
N THR A 116 -2.92 5.42 0.13
CA THR A 116 -1.51 5.43 -0.28
C THR A 116 -0.66 6.39 0.54
N SER A 117 0.57 5.99 0.87
CA SER A 117 1.59 6.89 1.47
C SER A 117 2.08 7.96 0.49
N SER A 118 1.79 7.84 -0.80
CA SER A 118 2.10 8.85 -1.80
C SER A 118 1.33 10.14 -1.54
N TYR A 119 2.02 11.27 -1.64
CA TYR A 119 1.41 12.59 -1.59
C TYR A 119 0.59 12.85 -2.85
N LYS A 120 -0.42 13.70 -2.74
CA LYS A 120 -1.34 14.02 -3.83
C LYS A 120 -0.64 14.39 -5.14
N ALA A 121 0.43 15.17 -5.06
CA ALA A 121 1.21 15.57 -6.24
C ALA A 121 1.81 14.36 -6.99
N ASN A 122 2.37 13.39 -6.26
CA ASN A 122 2.93 12.17 -6.84
C ASN A 122 1.84 11.22 -7.34
N TYR A 123 0.73 11.10 -6.59
CA TYR A 123 -0.45 10.35 -7.04
C TYR A 123 -0.90 10.82 -8.43
N LEU A 124 -1.10 12.12 -8.62
CA LEU A 124 -1.54 12.69 -9.90
C LEU A 124 -0.58 12.38 -11.05
N LEU A 125 0.74 12.41 -10.82
CA LEU A 125 1.73 12.06 -11.84
C LEU A 125 1.70 10.57 -12.20
N LYS A 126 1.55 9.69 -11.22
CA LYS A 126 1.53 8.24 -11.40
C LYS A 126 0.23 7.75 -12.04
N SER A 127 -0.90 8.40 -11.75
CA SER A 127 -2.22 7.96 -12.15
C SER A 127 -2.75 8.61 -13.44
N ALA A 128 -2.12 9.69 -13.93
CA ALA A 128 -2.64 10.53 -15.02
C ALA A 128 -3.00 9.78 -16.32
N HIS A 129 -2.37 8.65 -16.58
CA HIS A 129 -2.62 7.82 -17.78
C HIS A 129 -3.31 6.48 -17.44
N LEU A 130 -3.72 6.29 -16.18
CA LEU A 130 -4.32 5.06 -15.65
C LEU A 130 -5.76 5.29 -15.18
N ASP A 131 -6.52 6.10 -15.91
CA ASP A 131 -7.91 6.43 -15.56
C ASP A 131 -8.81 5.18 -15.52
N HIS A 132 -8.54 4.18 -16.38
CA HIS A 132 -9.23 2.90 -16.39
C HIS A 132 -9.07 2.10 -15.07
N LEU A 133 -8.04 2.39 -14.27
CA LEU A 133 -7.79 1.80 -12.94
C LEU A 133 -8.30 2.73 -11.84
N PHE A 134 -7.79 3.96 -11.78
CA PHE A 134 -8.07 4.88 -10.67
C PHE A 134 -9.44 5.56 -10.76
N GLY A 135 -10.06 5.60 -11.92
CA GLY A 135 -11.45 6.02 -12.12
C GLY A 135 -12.49 5.03 -11.55
N LEU A 136 -12.06 3.84 -11.14
CA LEU A 136 -12.92 2.88 -10.43
C LEU A 136 -13.21 3.32 -8.99
N PHE A 137 -12.31 4.08 -8.35
CA PHE A 137 -12.49 4.64 -7.01
C PHE A 137 -13.32 5.92 -7.06
N ASN A 138 -14.24 6.08 -6.11
CA ASN A 138 -14.84 7.38 -5.86
C ASN A 138 -13.77 8.36 -5.38
N GLU A 139 -13.77 9.60 -5.88
CA GLU A 139 -12.80 10.63 -5.49
C GLU A 139 -12.79 10.88 -3.97
N ALA A 140 -13.96 10.85 -3.33
CA ALA A 140 -14.08 10.97 -1.87
C ALA A 140 -13.39 9.83 -1.11
N ASN A 141 -13.20 8.66 -1.73
CA ASN A 141 -12.61 7.48 -1.11
C ASN A 141 -11.11 7.32 -1.42
N LYS A 142 -10.45 8.38 -1.91
CA LYS A 142 -9.01 8.39 -2.17
C LYS A 142 -8.30 9.15 -1.04
N VAL A 143 -7.52 8.44 -0.24
CA VAL A 143 -6.75 8.99 0.89
C VAL A 143 -5.27 8.95 0.55
N MET A 144 -4.63 10.12 0.55
CA MET A 144 -3.21 10.31 0.23
C MET A 144 -2.39 10.48 1.51
N GLY A 145 -1.07 10.30 1.42
CA GLY A 145 -0.17 10.42 2.57
C GLY A 145 -0.09 11.83 3.18
N ASP A 146 -0.51 12.84 2.43
CA ASP A 146 -0.62 14.24 2.87
C ASP A 146 -2.06 14.66 3.21
N ASP A 147 -2.98 13.72 3.40
CA ASP A 147 -4.34 14.01 3.85
C ASP A 147 -4.32 14.64 5.25
N SER A 148 -4.94 15.80 5.39
CA SER A 148 -4.94 16.58 6.64
C SER A 148 -5.59 15.88 7.84
N ARG A 149 -6.36 14.82 7.60
CA ARG A 149 -6.96 13.97 8.64
C ARG A 149 -5.96 12.99 9.27
N ILE A 150 -4.80 12.79 8.62
CA ILE A 150 -3.71 11.96 9.15
C ILE A 150 -2.76 12.87 9.93
N PRO A 151 -2.60 12.68 11.26
CA PRO A 151 -1.68 13.50 12.04
C PRO A 151 -0.23 13.36 11.52
N LYS A 152 0.54 14.43 11.59
CA LYS A 152 1.95 14.43 11.16
C LYS A 152 2.74 13.34 11.90
N GLY A 153 3.49 12.54 11.16
CA GLY A 153 4.30 11.43 11.69
C GLY A 153 3.50 10.15 11.97
N ARG A 154 2.22 10.09 11.58
CA ARG A 154 1.37 8.92 11.77
C ARG A 154 1.00 8.24 10.45
N GLY A 155 1.89 8.29 9.47
CA GLY A 155 1.83 7.44 8.29
C GLY A 155 2.12 5.97 8.61
N LYS A 156 1.99 5.07 7.64
CA LYS A 156 2.35 3.64 7.78
C LYS A 156 3.73 3.51 8.45
N PRO A 157 3.89 2.70 9.51
CA PRO A 157 3.05 1.59 9.99
C PRO A 157 1.99 1.96 11.05
N GLU A 158 1.63 3.23 11.20
CA GLU A 158 0.50 3.59 12.04
C GLU A 158 -0.84 3.32 11.31
N PRO A 159 -1.94 3.07 12.06
CA PRO A 159 -3.21 2.64 11.49
C PRO A 159 -4.00 3.77 10.83
N ASP A 160 -3.60 5.02 11.00
CA ASP A 160 -4.42 6.20 10.77
C ASP A 160 -4.93 6.29 9.33
N ILE A 161 -4.10 5.99 8.33
CA ILE A 161 -4.52 6.06 6.92
C ILE A 161 -5.64 5.07 6.59
N TRP A 162 -5.60 3.87 7.18
CA TRP A 162 -6.61 2.83 6.99
C TRP A 162 -7.93 3.23 7.66
N LEU A 163 -7.85 3.77 8.89
CA LEU A 163 -9.02 4.26 9.63
C LEU A 163 -9.66 5.47 8.97
N VAL A 164 -8.86 6.39 8.41
CA VAL A 164 -9.36 7.53 7.61
C VAL A 164 -10.06 7.04 6.35
N ALA A 165 -9.51 6.06 5.65
CA ALA A 165 -10.13 5.48 4.46
C ALA A 165 -11.46 4.77 4.79
N LEU A 166 -11.51 4.02 5.89
CA LEU A 166 -12.75 3.40 6.38
C LEU A 166 -13.80 4.45 6.77
N ALA A 167 -13.39 5.51 7.50
CA ALA A 167 -14.30 6.60 7.85
C ALA A 167 -14.87 7.29 6.60
N THR A 168 -14.06 7.42 5.54
CA THR A 168 -14.51 7.98 4.26
C THR A 168 -15.56 7.08 3.58
N ILE A 169 -15.35 5.75 3.59
CA ILE A 169 -16.34 4.79 3.10
C ILE A 169 -17.63 4.94 3.89
N ASN A 170 -17.56 4.93 5.23
CA ASN A 170 -18.71 5.01 6.11
C ASN A 170 -19.50 6.31 5.92
N ALA A 171 -18.83 7.43 5.66
CA ALA A 171 -19.49 8.72 5.39
C ALA A 171 -20.27 8.74 4.06
N ASN A 172 -19.99 7.80 3.16
CA ASN A 172 -20.66 7.69 1.86
C ASN A 172 -21.61 6.46 1.77
N LEU A 173 -21.82 5.75 2.87
CA LEU A 173 -22.80 4.66 2.91
C LEU A 173 -24.24 5.23 2.87
N PRO A 174 -25.19 4.49 2.29
CA PRO A 174 -26.61 4.82 2.41
C PRO A 174 -27.06 4.86 3.88
N ASP A 175 -27.94 5.80 4.23
CA ASP A 175 -28.40 6.05 5.61
C ASP A 175 -28.98 4.82 6.33
N HIS A 176 -29.47 3.83 5.58
CA HIS A 176 -30.04 2.59 6.12
C HIS A 176 -29.01 1.51 6.41
N MET A 177 -27.75 1.72 6.05
CA MET A 177 -26.67 0.76 6.28
C MET A 177 -25.91 1.07 7.57
N GLU A 178 -25.71 0.05 8.38
CA GLU A 178 -24.86 0.16 9.57
C GLU A 178 -23.41 0.46 9.17
N PRO A 179 -22.70 1.32 9.91
CA PRO A 179 -21.30 1.59 9.69
C PRO A 179 -20.47 0.30 9.63
N ILE A 180 -19.51 0.26 8.72
CA ILE A 180 -18.57 -0.86 8.55
C ILE A 180 -17.50 -0.74 9.63
N LYS A 181 -17.23 -1.85 10.33
CA LYS A 181 -16.22 -1.92 11.38
C LYS A 181 -14.86 -2.31 10.78
N PRO A 182 -13.74 -2.03 11.47
CA PRO A 182 -12.41 -2.41 10.99
C PRO A 182 -12.27 -3.89 10.64
N GLU A 183 -12.79 -4.78 11.47
CA GLU A 183 -12.74 -6.23 11.27
C GLU A 183 -13.57 -6.75 10.07
N GLU A 184 -14.46 -5.91 9.54
CA GLU A 184 -15.24 -6.15 8.32
C GLU A 184 -14.57 -5.55 7.06
N CYS A 185 -13.35 -5.01 7.20
CA CYS A 185 -12.56 -4.47 6.11
C CYS A 185 -11.44 -5.41 5.72
N LEU A 186 -11.23 -5.59 4.42
CA LEU A 186 -10.08 -6.29 3.85
C LEU A 186 -9.11 -5.27 3.24
N ILE A 187 -7.89 -5.24 3.79
CA ILE A 187 -6.82 -4.37 3.31
C ILE A 187 -5.95 -5.17 2.35
N PHE A 188 -5.63 -4.60 1.19
CA PHE A 188 -4.66 -5.14 0.25
C PHE A 188 -3.39 -4.29 0.32
N GLU A 189 -2.24 -4.93 0.48
CA GLU A 189 -0.95 -4.29 0.72
C GLU A 189 0.21 -5.13 0.19
N ASP A 190 1.28 -4.48 -0.28
CA ASP A 190 2.53 -5.13 -0.71
C ASP A 190 3.67 -4.93 0.30
N GLY A 191 3.65 -3.82 1.06
CA GLY A 191 4.69 -3.41 2.00
C GLY A 191 4.41 -3.81 3.46
N ILE A 192 5.44 -4.29 4.16
CA ILE A 192 5.34 -4.68 5.58
C ILE A 192 4.80 -3.55 6.48
N PRO A 193 5.23 -2.28 6.35
CA PRO A 193 4.68 -1.19 7.15
C PRO A 193 3.15 -1.05 7.03
N GLY A 194 2.61 -1.19 5.82
CA GLY A 194 1.18 -1.11 5.62
C GLY A 194 0.42 -2.30 6.20
N VAL A 195 0.96 -3.52 6.08
CA VAL A 195 0.42 -4.71 6.74
C VAL A 195 0.35 -4.53 8.25
N ILE A 196 1.43 -4.02 8.87
CA ILE A 196 1.46 -3.73 10.32
C ILE A 196 0.40 -2.69 10.69
N GLY A 197 0.28 -1.61 9.91
CA GLY A 197 -0.73 -0.57 10.13
C GLY A 197 -2.16 -1.11 10.02
N ALA A 198 -2.44 -1.96 9.04
CA ALA A 198 -3.75 -2.59 8.85
C ALA A 198 -4.12 -3.51 10.04
N LYS A 199 -3.17 -4.29 10.53
CA LYS A 199 -3.36 -5.10 11.77
C LYS A 199 -3.64 -4.22 12.98
N LYS A 200 -2.89 -3.12 13.16
CA LYS A 200 -3.14 -2.15 14.24
C LYS A 200 -4.52 -1.51 14.13
N ALA A 201 -5.02 -1.31 12.91
CA ALA A 201 -6.38 -0.82 12.67
C ALA A 201 -7.46 -1.84 13.01
N GLY A 202 -7.12 -3.11 13.25
CA GLY A 202 -8.07 -4.21 13.48
C GLY A 202 -8.68 -4.79 12.19
N CYS A 203 -8.08 -4.51 11.04
CA CYS A 203 -8.56 -4.99 9.73
C CYS A 203 -8.00 -6.38 9.39
N GLN A 204 -8.69 -7.09 8.49
CA GLN A 204 -8.15 -8.27 7.83
C GLN A 204 -7.20 -7.83 6.70
N VAL A 205 -6.18 -8.63 6.39
CA VAL A 205 -5.12 -8.23 5.46
C VAL A 205 -4.85 -9.31 4.41
N VAL A 206 -4.78 -8.89 3.16
CA VAL A 206 -4.15 -9.63 2.07
C VAL A 206 -2.81 -8.96 1.77
N TRP A 207 -1.73 -9.68 2.03
CA TRP A 207 -0.38 -9.23 1.71
C TRP A 207 0.07 -9.83 0.38
N VAL A 208 0.43 -8.96 -0.58
CA VAL A 208 0.89 -9.33 -1.93
C VAL A 208 2.35 -8.84 -2.09
N PRO A 209 3.32 -9.46 -1.41
CA PRO A 209 4.70 -9.00 -1.43
C PRO A 209 5.42 -9.34 -2.73
N ASP A 210 6.45 -8.55 -3.05
CA ASP A 210 7.47 -8.97 -4.01
C ASP A 210 8.09 -10.31 -3.58
N PRO A 211 8.28 -11.30 -4.48
CA PRO A 211 8.85 -12.60 -4.14
C PRO A 211 10.20 -12.53 -3.42
N ASN A 212 11.02 -11.52 -3.72
CA ASN A 212 12.31 -11.35 -3.05
C ASN A 212 12.15 -10.87 -1.60
N ILE A 213 11.17 -10.00 -1.33
CA ILE A 213 10.81 -9.61 0.03
C ILE A 213 10.29 -10.83 0.79
N LEU A 214 9.40 -11.61 0.16
CA LEU A 214 8.87 -12.83 0.77
C LEU A 214 9.99 -13.83 1.14
N ASN A 215 11.03 -13.94 0.31
CA ASN A 215 12.19 -14.78 0.60
C ASN A 215 13.03 -14.26 1.78
N VAL A 216 13.21 -12.94 1.91
CA VAL A 216 13.91 -12.35 3.06
C VAL A 216 13.19 -12.64 4.39
N PHE A 217 11.86 -12.66 4.37
CA PHE A 217 11.03 -12.88 5.56
C PHE A 217 10.37 -14.27 5.60
N ALA A 218 10.97 -15.27 4.93
CA ALA A 218 10.38 -16.61 4.80
C ALA A 218 9.97 -17.21 6.15
N ASP A 219 10.79 -17.03 7.19
CA ASP A 219 10.57 -17.59 8.52
C ASP A 219 9.55 -16.81 9.37
N THR A 220 9.38 -15.50 9.08
CA THR A 220 8.55 -14.59 9.89
C THR A 220 7.29 -14.10 9.16
N LYS A 221 7.10 -14.45 7.91
CA LYS A 221 5.98 -13.99 7.07
C LYS A 221 4.60 -14.21 7.69
N HIS A 222 4.41 -15.33 8.41
CA HIS A 222 3.14 -15.64 9.07
C HIS A 222 2.90 -14.77 10.31
N GLU A 223 3.97 -14.34 11.00
CA GLU A 223 3.90 -13.36 12.10
C GLU A 223 3.57 -11.96 11.57
N ILE A 224 4.12 -11.61 10.39
CA ILE A 224 3.86 -10.33 9.72
C ILE A 224 2.37 -10.19 9.42
N VAL A 225 1.77 -11.15 8.72
CA VAL A 225 0.34 -11.08 8.36
C VAL A 225 -0.59 -11.35 9.54
N GLY A 226 -0.15 -12.17 10.50
CA GLY A 226 -0.97 -12.56 11.66
C GLY A 226 -2.08 -13.55 11.32
N GLU A 227 -2.93 -13.84 12.31
CA GLU A 227 -3.97 -14.86 12.21
C GLU A 227 -5.06 -14.53 11.15
N TRP A 228 -5.37 -13.24 11.00
CA TRP A 228 -6.38 -12.74 10.07
C TRP A 228 -5.79 -12.26 8.74
N GLY A 229 -4.55 -12.62 8.48
CA GLY A 229 -3.86 -12.28 7.23
C GLY A 229 -3.77 -13.44 6.25
N GLU A 230 -3.60 -13.10 4.99
CA GLU A 230 -3.31 -14.02 3.89
C GLU A 230 -2.18 -13.48 3.04
N ILE A 231 -1.33 -14.38 2.53
CA ILE A 231 -0.27 -14.03 1.58
C ILE A 231 -0.70 -14.57 0.22
N LEU A 232 -0.77 -13.68 -0.77
CA LEU A 232 -1.07 -14.05 -2.15
C LEU A 232 0.10 -13.71 -3.07
N PRO A 233 0.32 -14.48 -4.14
CA PRO A 233 1.37 -14.16 -5.12
C PRO A 233 0.99 -12.98 -6.02
N SER A 234 -0.31 -12.70 -6.18
CA SER A 234 -0.86 -11.60 -7.00
C SER A 234 -2.34 -11.40 -6.66
N LEU A 235 -2.92 -10.30 -7.12
CA LEU A 235 -4.32 -9.93 -6.82
C LEU A 235 -5.35 -10.84 -7.49
N ASP A 236 -5.02 -11.46 -8.62
CA ASP A 236 -5.87 -12.41 -9.33
C ASP A 236 -6.01 -13.77 -8.62
N ALA A 237 -5.17 -14.05 -7.62
CA ALA A 237 -5.25 -15.25 -6.79
C ALA A 237 -6.28 -15.15 -5.65
N LEU A 238 -7.02 -14.02 -5.52
CA LEU A 238 -7.98 -13.83 -4.43
C LEU A 238 -9.17 -14.80 -4.55
N ASP A 239 -9.40 -15.57 -3.50
CA ASP A 239 -10.63 -16.35 -3.33
C ASP A 239 -11.73 -15.47 -2.70
N PHE A 240 -12.64 -14.97 -3.52
CA PHE A 240 -13.76 -14.13 -3.07
C PHE A 240 -14.68 -14.86 -2.06
N ALA A 241 -14.90 -16.15 -2.25
CA ALA A 241 -15.80 -16.92 -1.39
C ALA A 241 -15.28 -17.02 0.05
N LYS A 242 -13.97 -17.07 0.23
CA LYS A 242 -13.31 -17.08 1.54
C LYS A 242 -13.66 -15.85 2.39
N TYR A 243 -13.91 -14.71 1.74
CA TYR A 243 -14.20 -13.42 2.38
C TYR A 243 -15.70 -13.08 2.35
N GLY A 244 -16.52 -13.92 1.74
CA GLY A 244 -17.94 -13.68 1.53
C GLY A 244 -18.23 -12.54 0.54
N LEU A 245 -17.30 -12.30 -0.39
CA LEU A 245 -17.35 -11.29 -1.45
C LEU A 245 -17.98 -11.82 -2.75
#